data_00ee384844c78eb3f862824abfa41183
#
_entry.id   00ee384844c78eb3f862824abfa41183
#
_cell.length_a   1.000
_cell.length_b   1.000
_cell.length_c   1.000
_cell.angle_alpha   90.00
_cell.angle_beta   90.00
_cell.angle_gamma   90.00
#
_symmetry.space_group_name_H-M   'P 1'
#
loop_
_entity.id
_entity.type
_entity.pdbx_description
1 polymer ?
#
loop_
_entity_poly.entity_id
_entity_poly.type
_entity_poly.pdbx_seq_one_letter_code
_entity_poly.pdbx_strand_id
1 'polypeptide(L)' 'MQNLTRITRNPEVMGGKPCIRGMRVTVGTIVGLMASGHSASDILKAYPYLEEADIYEALAYAAWRAKEIEVPLISA' A
#
# COMPACT_ATOMS: atom_id res chain seq x y z
N MET A 1 14.72 -5.35 -5.61
CA MET A 1 13.30 -5.06 -5.27
C MET A 1 12.41 -6.15 -5.85
N GLN A 2 11.37 -6.50 -5.12
CA GLN A 2 10.38 -7.44 -5.64
C GLN A 2 9.64 -6.84 -6.83
N ASN A 3 9.16 -7.70 -7.71
CA ASN A 3 8.37 -7.28 -8.85
C ASN A 3 6.92 -7.10 -8.41
N LEU A 4 6.53 -5.87 -8.09
CA LEU A 4 5.22 -5.55 -7.56
C LEU A 4 4.29 -5.12 -8.69
N THR A 5 3.77 -6.10 -9.42
CA THR A 5 2.99 -5.86 -10.63
C THR A 5 1.61 -5.26 -10.37
N ARG A 6 1.13 -5.34 -9.13
CA ARG A 6 -0.19 -4.80 -8.76
C ARG A 6 -0.15 -3.35 -8.33
N ILE A 7 1.04 -2.79 -8.16
CA ILE A 7 1.18 -1.39 -7.73
C ILE A 7 1.44 -0.54 -8.97
N THR A 8 0.59 0.46 -9.18
CA THR A 8 0.68 1.34 -10.34
C THR A 8 0.81 2.79 -9.91
N ARG A 9 1.47 3.58 -10.74
CA ARG A 9 1.57 5.03 -10.53
C ARG A 9 1.21 5.72 -11.83
N ASN A 10 0.12 6.47 -11.79
CA ASN A 10 -0.35 7.24 -12.92
C ASN A 10 -0.59 8.68 -12.44
N PRO A 11 0.07 9.67 -13.06
CA PRO A 11 -0.11 11.07 -12.63
C PRO A 11 -1.55 11.54 -12.66
N GLU A 12 -2.40 10.91 -13.45
CA GLU A 12 -3.81 11.29 -13.57
C GLU A 12 -4.70 10.57 -12.55
N VAL A 13 -4.14 9.66 -11.78
CA VAL A 13 -4.90 8.91 -10.78
C VAL A 13 -4.34 9.24 -9.41
N MET A 14 -5.17 9.80 -8.55
CA MET A 14 -4.83 10.16 -7.16
C MET A 14 -3.53 10.98 -7.07
N GLY A 15 -3.30 11.87 -8.06
CA GLY A 15 -2.13 12.74 -8.05
C GLY A 15 -0.80 12.02 -8.22
N GLY A 16 -0.80 10.85 -8.82
CA GLY A 16 0.42 10.07 -9.04
C GLY A 16 0.84 9.22 -7.87
N LYS A 17 0.01 9.13 -6.83
CA LYS A 17 0.31 8.25 -5.69
C LYS A 17 0.26 6.79 -6.12
N PRO A 18 1.05 5.92 -5.48
CA PRO A 18 0.98 4.49 -5.78
C PRO A 18 -0.40 3.93 -5.43
N CYS A 19 -1.00 3.27 -6.39
CA CYS A 19 -2.36 2.73 -6.28
C CYS A 19 -2.38 1.25 -6.61
N ILE A 20 -3.49 0.60 -6.30
CA ILE A 20 -3.69 -0.82 -6.57
C ILE A 20 -4.31 -0.96 -7.97
N ARG A 21 -3.58 -1.61 -8.87
CA ARG A 21 -4.05 -1.99 -10.22
C ARG A 21 -4.80 -0.88 -10.95
N GLY A 22 -4.28 0.35 -10.89
CA GLY A 22 -4.88 1.50 -11.57
C GLY A 22 -6.16 2.02 -10.93
N MET A 23 -6.60 1.45 -9.83
CA MET A 23 -7.80 1.89 -9.13
C MET A 23 -7.48 3.07 -8.20
N ARG A 24 -8.54 3.73 -7.74
CA ARG A 24 -8.40 4.88 -6.83
C ARG A 24 -8.25 4.45 -5.37
N VAL A 25 -7.57 3.36 -5.14
CA VAL A 25 -7.22 2.89 -3.80
C VAL A 25 -5.71 2.95 -3.70
N THR A 26 -5.22 3.82 -2.81
CA THR A 26 -3.78 4.01 -2.67
C THR A 26 -3.18 2.97 -1.73
N VAL A 27 -1.89 2.73 -1.92
CA VAL A 27 -1.12 1.92 -0.97
C VAL A 27 -1.23 2.51 0.43
N GLY A 28 -1.16 3.85 0.54
CA GLY A 28 -1.27 4.52 1.83
C GLY A 28 -2.59 4.25 2.54
N THR A 29 -3.69 4.16 1.79
CA THR A 29 -4.99 3.84 2.38
C THR A 29 -4.96 2.44 3.02
N ILE A 30 -4.43 1.46 2.30
CA ILE A 30 -4.36 0.09 2.82
C ILE A 30 -3.45 0.01 4.04
N VAL A 31 -2.27 0.60 3.94
CA VAL A 31 -1.31 0.59 5.05
C VAL A 31 -1.89 1.31 6.27
N GLY A 32 -2.56 2.45 6.04
CA GLY A 32 -3.19 3.20 7.12
C GLY A 32 -4.29 2.43 7.83
N LEU A 33 -5.10 1.69 7.07
CA LEU A 33 -6.15 0.86 7.67
C LEU A 33 -5.55 -0.26 8.51
N MET A 34 -4.49 -0.91 8.00
CA MET A 34 -3.81 -1.95 8.78
C MET A 34 -3.19 -1.36 10.05
N ALA A 35 -2.60 -0.18 9.95
CA ALA A 35 -2.00 0.49 11.09
C ALA A 35 -3.05 0.87 12.14
N SER A 36 -4.28 1.09 11.72
CA SER A 36 -5.40 1.42 12.61
C SER A 36 -6.05 0.18 13.23
N GLY A 37 -5.54 -1.01 12.95
CA GLY A 37 -6.01 -2.24 13.56
C GLY A 37 -7.00 -3.03 12.72
N HIS A 38 -7.27 -2.61 11.49
CA HIS A 38 -8.13 -3.39 10.60
C HIS A 38 -7.37 -4.59 10.03
N SER A 39 -8.03 -5.72 9.98
CA SER A 39 -7.44 -6.93 9.38
C SER A 39 -7.56 -6.89 7.86
N ALA A 40 -6.80 -7.76 7.19
CA ALA A 40 -6.95 -7.95 5.74
C ALA A 40 -8.38 -8.32 5.40
N SER A 41 -9.01 -9.15 6.21
CA SER A 41 -10.41 -9.55 6.00
C SER A 41 -11.34 -8.33 6.05
N ASP A 42 -11.12 -7.42 7.00
CA ASP A 42 -11.92 -6.19 7.11
C ASP A 42 -11.77 -5.33 5.86
N ILE A 43 -10.53 -5.21 5.37
CA ILE A 43 -10.26 -4.40 4.19
C ILE A 43 -10.94 -5.00 2.96
N LEU A 44 -10.89 -6.32 2.80
CA LEU A 44 -11.54 -6.99 1.68
C LEU A 44 -13.06 -6.87 1.73
N LYS A 45 -13.64 -6.77 2.92
CA LYS A 45 -15.08 -6.52 3.05
C LYS A 45 -15.44 -5.10 2.64
N ALA A 46 -14.60 -4.14 3.01
CA ALA A 46 -14.83 -2.73 2.67
C ALA A 46 -14.58 -2.45 1.19
N TYR A 47 -13.63 -3.15 0.60
CA TYR A 47 -13.24 -3.00 -0.81
C TYR A 47 -13.31 -4.35 -1.50
N PRO A 48 -14.51 -4.81 -1.85
CA PRO A 48 -14.69 -6.20 -2.34
C PRO A 48 -14.04 -6.47 -3.70
N TYR A 49 -13.64 -5.43 -4.42
CA TYR A 49 -12.90 -5.59 -5.68
C TYR A 49 -11.40 -5.80 -5.47
N LEU A 50 -10.91 -5.71 -4.24
CA LEU A 50 -9.53 -6.02 -3.93
C LEU A 50 -9.35 -7.52 -3.71
N GLU A 51 -8.13 -7.97 -3.91
CA GLU A 51 -7.70 -9.34 -3.64
C GLU A 51 -6.69 -9.33 -2.50
N GLU A 52 -6.56 -10.45 -1.83
CA GLU A 52 -5.62 -10.56 -0.72
C GLU A 52 -4.19 -10.24 -1.18
N ALA A 53 -3.82 -10.67 -2.39
CA ALA A 53 -2.50 -10.36 -2.94
C ALA A 53 -2.27 -8.86 -3.11
N ASP A 54 -3.33 -8.08 -3.34
CA ASP A 54 -3.22 -6.62 -3.41
C ASP A 54 -2.74 -6.04 -2.09
N ILE A 55 -3.26 -6.57 -0.99
CA ILE A 55 -2.89 -6.10 0.34
C ILE A 55 -1.43 -6.43 0.64
N TYR A 56 -1.00 -7.65 0.32
CA TYR A 56 0.38 -8.04 0.55
C TYR A 56 1.36 -7.21 -0.28
N GLU A 57 1.01 -6.91 -1.54
CA GLU A 57 1.88 -6.08 -2.37
C GLU A 57 1.93 -4.63 -1.88
N ALA A 58 0.81 -4.12 -1.37
CA ALA A 58 0.79 -2.79 -0.78
C ALA A 58 1.74 -2.71 0.41
N LEU A 59 1.70 -3.72 1.27
CA LEU A 59 2.61 -3.77 2.42
C LEU A 59 4.06 -3.93 1.99
N ALA A 60 4.32 -4.75 0.97
CA ALA A 60 5.68 -4.93 0.45
C ALA A 60 6.22 -3.63 -0.16
N TYR A 61 5.37 -2.89 -0.89
CA TYR A 61 5.75 -1.60 -1.43
C TYR A 61 6.10 -0.62 -0.31
N ALA A 62 5.27 -0.56 0.72
CA ALA A 62 5.50 0.34 1.85
C ALA A 62 6.80 0.00 2.57
N ALA A 63 7.08 -1.29 2.75
CA ALA A 63 8.31 -1.74 3.38
C ALA A 63 9.53 -1.34 2.54
N TRP A 64 9.45 -1.50 1.22
CA TRP A 64 10.53 -1.10 0.32
C TRP A 64 10.76 0.41 0.38
N ARG A 65 9.69 1.20 0.35
CA ARG A 65 9.80 2.65 0.43
C ARG A 65 10.41 3.10 1.76
N ALA A 66 10.07 2.42 2.83
CA ALA A 66 10.64 2.75 4.14
C ALA A 66 12.14 2.51 4.17
N LYS A 67 12.62 1.49 3.47
CA LYS A 67 14.06 1.23 3.34
C LYS A 67 14.75 2.27 2.48
N GLU A 68 14.08 2.74 1.42
CA GLU A 68 14.63 3.77 0.54
C GLU A 68 14.79 5.10 1.27
N ILE A 69 13.87 5.39 2.18
CA ILE A 69 13.90 6.62 2.97
C ILE A 69 14.40 6.25 4.36
N GLU A 70 15.72 6.18 4.48
CA GLU A 70 16.31 5.81 5.75
C GLU A 70 16.42 7.04 6.63
N VAL A 71 15.65 7.03 7.70
CA VAL A 71 15.68 8.09 8.68
C VAL A 71 16.31 7.54 9.96
N PRO A 72 17.44 8.10 10.41
CA PRO A 72 18.06 7.64 11.65
C PRO A 72 17.09 7.82 12.81
N LEU A 73 16.85 6.77 13.54
CA LEU A 73 16.06 6.85 14.76
C LEU A 73 17.00 7.11 15.92
N ILE A 74 16.77 8.21 16.60
CA ILE A 74 17.51 8.51 17.80
C ILE A 74 16.81 7.78 18.92
N SER A 75 17.43 6.71 19.33
CA SER A 75 16.91 5.92 20.43
C SER A 75 17.28 6.59 21.73
N ALA A 76 16.30 6.78 22.55
CA ALA A 76 16.56 7.28 23.90
C ALA A 76 17.02 6.14 24.79
#